data_e432b865a2e389cc774f54d4f8658ad5
#
_entry.id   e432b865a2e389cc774f54d4f8658ad5
#
_cell.length_a   1.000
_cell.length_b   1.000
_cell.length_c   1.000
_cell.angle_alpha   90.00
_cell.angle_beta   90.00
_cell.angle_gamma   90.00
#
_symmetry.space_group_name_H-M   'P 1'
#
loop_
_entity.id
_entity.type
_entity.pdbx_description
1 polymer ?
#
loop_
_entity_poly.entity_id
_entity_poly.type
_entity_poly.pdbx_seq_one_letter_code
_entity_poly.pdbx_strand_id
1 'polypeptide(L)'
;MRLPERREMPTVYEPAEDSRLLAETAAEAVAADERVLEVGVGSGYVAATVREATGAAVVGCDINPDACAAARESAVEVVRADLTAPFAAGSADVVLCNPPYLPTPPEREWDDPLEYALSGGEDGRRVVRPFLDDVGRVLRPDGRAYLLVSSLTGLDAVLELATAAGLGAHERAEESFPFERLVVLEITLSDS
;
A
#
# COMPACT_ATOMS: atom_id res chain seq x y z
N MET A 1 6.67 -40.47 20.21
CA MET A 1 7.25 -39.12 20.18
C MET A 1 6.53 -38.37 19.08
N ARG A 2 5.55 -37.49 19.41
CA ARG A 2 4.88 -36.65 18.42
C ARG A 2 5.86 -35.57 18.01
N LEU A 3 6.06 -35.41 16.69
CA LEU A 3 6.78 -34.24 16.14
C LEU A 3 6.01 -32.98 16.54
N PRO A 4 6.69 -31.88 16.91
CA PRO A 4 5.99 -30.61 17.16
C PRO A 4 5.25 -30.22 15.89
N GLU A 5 3.97 -29.86 16.05
CA GLU A 5 3.16 -29.29 14.98
C GLU A 5 3.95 -28.11 14.39
N ARG A 6 4.20 -28.12 13.08
CA ARG A 6 4.72 -26.96 12.38
C ARG A 6 3.72 -25.83 12.67
N ARG A 7 4.16 -24.80 13.37
CA ARG A 7 3.43 -23.53 13.38
C ARG A 7 3.32 -23.12 11.92
N GLU A 8 2.09 -23.06 11.44
CA GLU A 8 1.83 -22.44 10.14
C GLU A 8 2.35 -21.02 10.22
N MET A 9 3.25 -20.68 9.33
CA MET A 9 3.76 -19.30 9.22
C MET A 9 2.61 -18.42 8.74
N PRO A 10 2.45 -17.19 9.28
CA PRO A 10 1.41 -16.29 8.81
C PRO A 10 1.61 -16.02 7.31
N THR A 11 0.53 -16.08 6.55
CA THR A 11 0.51 -15.83 5.10
C THR A 11 0.12 -14.39 4.75
N VAL A 12 -0.25 -13.61 5.77
CA VAL A 12 -0.67 -12.21 5.67
C VAL A 12 0.13 -11.40 6.68
N TYR A 13 0.59 -10.24 6.26
CA TYR A 13 1.29 -9.28 7.14
C TYR A 13 0.35 -8.76 8.24
N GLU A 14 0.80 -8.80 9.48
CA GLU A 14 0.07 -8.21 10.60
C GLU A 14 0.30 -6.69 10.61
N PRO A 15 -0.75 -5.87 10.83
CA PRO A 15 -0.61 -4.41 10.86
C PRO A 15 0.42 -3.96 11.91
N ALA A 16 1.34 -3.09 11.49
CA ALA A 16 2.36 -2.51 12.33
C ALA A 16 2.31 -0.96 12.26
N GLU A 17 3.39 -0.32 12.64
CA GLU A 17 3.50 1.14 12.67
C GLU A 17 3.27 1.78 11.28
N ASP A 18 3.74 1.14 10.22
CA ASP A 18 3.55 1.54 8.83
C ASP A 18 2.06 1.61 8.44
N SER A 19 1.34 0.52 8.73
CA SER A 19 -0.11 0.43 8.45
C SER A 19 -0.90 1.46 9.27
N ARG A 20 -0.49 1.68 10.52
CA ARG A 20 -1.11 2.68 11.39
C ARG A 20 -0.89 4.10 10.85
N LEU A 21 0.36 4.47 10.52
CA LEU A 21 0.68 5.80 10.00
C LEU A 21 -0.12 6.11 8.72
N LEU A 22 -0.20 5.16 7.79
CA LEU A 22 -1.00 5.32 6.57
C LEU A 22 -2.49 5.48 6.88
N ALA A 23 -3.04 4.62 7.77
CA ALA A 23 -4.45 4.64 8.14
C ALA A 23 -4.86 5.96 8.80
N GLU A 24 -4.07 6.45 9.77
CA GLU A 24 -4.29 7.72 10.46
C GLU A 24 -4.23 8.89 9.48
N THR A 25 -3.19 8.94 8.63
CA THR A 25 -3.03 9.99 7.61
C THR A 25 -4.22 10.03 6.65
N ALA A 26 -4.66 8.87 6.17
CA ALA A 26 -5.80 8.78 5.25
C ALA A 26 -7.13 9.12 5.95
N ALA A 27 -7.34 8.67 7.18
CA ALA A 27 -8.56 8.96 7.95
C ALA A 27 -8.75 10.46 8.22
N GLU A 28 -7.66 11.22 8.37
CA GLU A 28 -7.73 12.68 8.54
C GLU A 28 -8.04 13.44 7.25
N ALA A 29 -7.73 12.84 6.09
CA ALA A 29 -7.75 13.53 4.80
C ALA A 29 -8.91 13.11 3.87
N VAL A 30 -9.48 11.91 4.08
CA VAL A 30 -10.54 11.36 3.23
C VAL A 30 -11.91 11.89 3.66
N ALA A 31 -12.70 12.35 2.69
CA ALA A 31 -14.10 12.76 2.91
C ALA A 31 -15.07 11.59 2.71
N ALA A 32 -16.24 11.68 3.36
CA ALA A 32 -17.24 10.60 3.36
C ALA A 32 -17.82 10.26 1.99
N ASP A 33 -17.80 11.19 1.05
CA ASP A 33 -18.32 11.04 -0.31
C ASP A 33 -17.24 10.61 -1.33
N GLU A 34 -16.00 10.43 -0.91
CA GLU A 34 -14.90 9.97 -1.75
C GLU A 34 -14.90 8.44 -1.91
N ARG A 35 -14.46 7.99 -3.07
CA ARG A 35 -14.21 6.58 -3.39
C ARG A 35 -12.74 6.26 -3.18
N VAL A 36 -12.48 5.37 -2.25
CA VAL A 36 -11.13 4.96 -1.84
C VAL A 36 -10.81 3.59 -2.39
N LEU A 37 -9.63 3.45 -2.99
CA LEU A 37 -9.05 2.19 -3.40
C LEU A 37 -7.79 1.93 -2.57
N GLU A 38 -7.73 0.81 -1.84
CA GLU A 38 -6.50 0.35 -1.22
C GLU A 38 -5.84 -0.74 -2.08
N VAL A 39 -4.60 -0.50 -2.50
CA VAL A 39 -3.77 -1.42 -3.27
C VAL A 39 -2.81 -2.16 -2.33
N GLY A 40 -2.85 -3.50 -2.35
CA GLY A 40 -2.15 -4.32 -1.36
C GLY A 40 -2.88 -4.32 -0.02
N VAL A 41 -4.17 -4.67 -0.03
CA VAL A 41 -5.05 -4.51 1.15
C VAL A 41 -4.65 -5.36 2.36
N GLY A 42 -3.86 -6.41 2.18
CA GLY A 42 -3.35 -7.25 3.25
C GLY A 42 -4.47 -7.77 4.17
N SER A 43 -4.38 -7.48 5.46
CA SER A 43 -5.40 -7.83 6.47
C SER A 43 -6.68 -7.00 6.38
N GLY A 44 -6.70 -5.93 5.58
CA GLY A 44 -7.80 -4.97 5.51
C GLY A 44 -7.80 -3.90 6.61
N TYR A 45 -6.75 -3.82 7.40
CA TYR A 45 -6.67 -2.89 8.54
C TYR A 45 -6.82 -1.42 8.10
N VAL A 46 -6.06 -0.98 7.09
CA VAL A 46 -6.08 0.42 6.63
C VAL A 46 -7.45 0.75 6.03
N ALA A 47 -7.97 -0.09 5.11
CA ALA A 47 -9.28 0.08 4.51
C ALA A 47 -10.41 0.14 5.55
N ALA A 48 -10.40 -0.78 6.53
CA ALA A 48 -11.41 -0.81 7.59
C ALA A 48 -11.33 0.45 8.47
N THR A 49 -10.13 0.86 8.88
CA THR A 49 -9.90 2.06 9.70
C THR A 49 -10.41 3.32 8.98
N VAL A 50 -10.04 3.51 7.71
CA VAL A 50 -10.48 4.68 6.93
C VAL A 50 -11.99 4.68 6.76
N ARG A 51 -12.60 3.54 6.38
CA ARG A 51 -14.06 3.42 6.25
C ARG A 51 -14.79 3.75 7.55
N GLU A 52 -14.31 3.22 8.68
CA GLU A 52 -14.95 3.44 9.99
C GLU A 52 -14.82 4.90 10.44
N ALA A 53 -13.68 5.53 10.22
CA ALA A 53 -13.43 6.90 10.60
C ALA A 53 -14.19 7.92 9.74
N THR A 54 -14.32 7.67 8.44
CA THR A 54 -14.79 8.66 7.47
C THR A 54 -16.19 8.38 6.92
N GLY A 55 -16.60 7.12 6.90
CA GLY A 55 -17.82 6.68 6.21
C GLY A 55 -17.67 6.56 4.69
N ALA A 56 -16.47 6.77 4.14
CA ALA A 56 -16.19 6.66 2.71
C ALA A 56 -16.41 5.24 2.17
N ALA A 57 -16.68 5.14 0.87
CA ALA A 57 -16.73 3.86 0.18
C ALA A 57 -15.31 3.37 -0.11
N VAL A 58 -14.88 2.28 0.54
CA VAL A 58 -13.54 1.71 0.42
C VAL A 58 -13.59 0.34 -0.24
N VAL A 59 -12.79 0.15 -1.28
CA VAL A 59 -12.55 -1.14 -1.94
C VAL A 59 -11.06 -1.46 -1.83
N GLY A 60 -10.72 -2.69 -1.43
CA GLY A 60 -9.34 -3.16 -1.41
C GLY A 60 -9.03 -4.06 -2.60
N CYS A 61 -7.75 -4.17 -2.96
CA CYS A 61 -7.28 -5.22 -3.85
C CYS A 61 -5.96 -5.82 -3.37
N ASP A 62 -5.75 -7.09 -3.67
CA ASP A 62 -4.50 -7.80 -3.37
C ASP A 62 -4.30 -8.94 -4.37
N ILE A 63 -3.06 -9.27 -4.66
CA ILE A 63 -2.71 -10.41 -5.49
C ILE A 63 -2.81 -11.73 -4.69
N ASN A 64 -2.56 -11.65 -3.37
CA ASN A 64 -2.59 -12.78 -2.46
C ASN A 64 -4.06 -13.15 -2.11
N PRO A 65 -4.52 -14.37 -2.41
CA PRO A 65 -5.87 -14.80 -2.07
C PRO A 65 -6.14 -14.86 -0.55
N ASP A 66 -5.11 -15.12 0.27
CA ASP A 66 -5.24 -15.19 1.72
C ASP A 66 -5.43 -13.77 2.30
N ALA A 67 -4.73 -12.77 1.77
CA ALA A 67 -4.95 -11.36 2.08
C ALA A 67 -6.39 -10.93 1.71
N CYS A 68 -6.85 -11.30 0.51
CA CYS A 68 -8.24 -11.05 0.12
C CYS A 68 -9.26 -11.71 1.07
N ALA A 69 -8.97 -12.89 1.60
CA ALA A 69 -9.84 -13.56 2.56
C ALA A 69 -9.84 -12.83 3.91
N ALA A 70 -8.65 -12.49 4.44
CA ALA A 70 -8.51 -11.75 5.69
C ALA A 70 -9.20 -10.38 5.66
N ALA A 71 -9.02 -9.63 4.57
CA ALA A 71 -9.67 -8.32 4.41
C ALA A 71 -11.21 -8.42 4.38
N ARG A 72 -11.78 -9.50 3.81
CA ARG A 72 -13.24 -9.74 3.88
C ARG A 72 -13.73 -10.01 5.28
N GLU A 73 -12.93 -10.65 6.13
CA GLU A 73 -13.24 -10.85 7.56
C GLU A 73 -13.31 -9.51 8.29
N SER A 74 -12.53 -8.52 7.85
CA SER A 74 -12.59 -7.11 8.30
C SER A 74 -13.72 -6.30 7.64
N ALA A 75 -14.66 -6.98 6.96
CA ALA A 75 -15.80 -6.40 6.25
C ALA A 75 -15.41 -5.37 5.16
N VAL A 76 -14.25 -5.55 4.53
CA VAL A 76 -13.81 -4.76 3.38
C VAL A 76 -14.25 -5.44 2.08
N GLU A 77 -14.78 -4.67 1.13
CA GLU A 77 -15.00 -5.15 -0.23
C GLU A 77 -13.66 -5.34 -0.94
N VAL A 78 -13.40 -6.54 -1.49
CA VAL A 78 -12.08 -6.90 -2.03
C VAL A 78 -12.17 -7.54 -3.40
N VAL A 79 -11.32 -7.08 -4.30
CA VAL A 79 -11.04 -7.68 -5.61
C VAL A 79 -9.67 -8.33 -5.60
N ARG A 80 -9.55 -9.59 -6.04
CA ARG A 80 -8.23 -10.17 -6.26
C ARG A 80 -7.63 -9.61 -7.55
N ALA A 81 -6.53 -8.88 -7.44
CA ALA A 81 -5.94 -8.16 -8.56
C ALA A 81 -4.43 -7.93 -8.36
N ASP A 82 -3.74 -7.75 -9.47
CA ASP A 82 -2.36 -7.23 -9.48
C ASP A 82 -2.42 -5.71 -9.63
N LEU A 83 -2.08 -5.01 -8.55
CA LEU A 83 -2.13 -3.55 -8.44
C LEU A 83 -3.46 -2.97 -8.94
N THR A 84 -3.39 -1.90 -9.74
CA THR A 84 -4.55 -1.15 -10.24
C THR A 84 -5.12 -1.69 -11.56
N ALA A 85 -4.57 -2.77 -12.12
CA ALA A 85 -4.89 -3.27 -13.46
C ALA A 85 -6.40 -3.42 -13.81
N PRO A 86 -7.28 -3.98 -12.92
CA PRO A 86 -8.69 -4.17 -13.27
C PRO A 86 -9.56 -2.92 -13.08
N PHE A 87 -9.03 -1.86 -12.47
CA PHE A 87 -9.80 -0.66 -12.17
C PHE A 87 -9.84 0.29 -13.37
N ALA A 88 -11.01 0.89 -13.59
CA ALA A 88 -11.21 1.83 -14.69
C ALA A 88 -10.41 3.13 -14.46
N ALA A 89 -10.07 3.80 -15.56
CA ALA A 89 -9.48 5.14 -15.49
C ALA A 89 -10.44 6.12 -14.79
N GLY A 90 -9.90 6.98 -13.93
CA GLY A 90 -10.66 7.97 -13.18
C GLY A 90 -11.72 7.37 -12.24
N SER A 91 -11.49 6.18 -11.68
CA SER A 91 -12.45 5.47 -10.82
C SER A 91 -12.30 5.78 -9.33
N ALA A 92 -11.16 6.29 -8.89
CA ALA A 92 -10.85 6.56 -7.48
C ALA A 92 -10.62 8.06 -7.22
N ASP A 93 -11.16 8.56 -6.13
CA ASP A 93 -10.86 9.89 -5.59
C ASP A 93 -9.58 9.82 -4.75
N VAL A 94 -9.38 8.71 -4.02
CA VAL A 94 -8.20 8.44 -3.21
C VAL A 94 -7.69 7.01 -3.46
N VAL A 95 -6.36 6.87 -3.58
CA VAL A 95 -5.70 5.56 -3.62
C VAL A 95 -4.75 5.44 -2.43
N LEU A 96 -4.79 4.32 -1.71
CA LEU A 96 -3.89 4.02 -0.59
C LEU A 96 -2.97 2.87 -0.98
N CYS A 97 -1.70 2.93 -0.61
CA CYS A 97 -0.75 1.85 -0.83
C CYS A 97 0.30 1.79 0.28
N ASN A 98 0.37 0.65 0.96
CA ASN A 98 1.49 0.26 1.80
C ASN A 98 2.21 -0.92 1.11
N PRO A 99 3.15 -0.66 0.20
CA PRO A 99 3.80 -1.71 -0.56
C PRO A 99 4.84 -2.44 0.27
N PRO A 100 5.21 -3.69 -0.06
CA PRO A 100 6.42 -4.30 0.47
C PRO A 100 7.63 -3.45 0.08
N TYR A 101 8.41 -3.03 1.07
CA TYR A 101 9.47 -2.03 0.89
C TYR A 101 10.85 -2.49 1.39
N LEU A 102 10.98 -3.66 2.04
CA LEU A 102 12.27 -4.11 2.54
C LEU A 102 13.21 -4.48 1.38
N PRO A 103 14.41 -3.85 1.30
CA PRO A 103 15.42 -4.28 0.34
C PRO A 103 15.87 -5.70 0.67
N THR A 104 15.63 -6.64 -0.23
CA THR A 104 15.97 -8.05 -0.05
C THR A 104 16.85 -8.50 -1.22
N PRO A 105 18.13 -8.84 -0.97
CA PRO A 105 19.00 -9.39 -1.99
C PRO A 105 18.44 -10.70 -2.57
N PRO A 106 18.58 -10.97 -3.89
CA PRO A 106 18.03 -12.15 -4.52
C PRO A 106 18.39 -13.49 -3.86
N GLU A 107 19.59 -13.55 -3.26
CA GLU A 107 20.06 -14.76 -2.56
C GLU A 107 19.35 -15.01 -1.23
N ARG A 108 18.59 -14.03 -0.73
CA ARG A 108 17.83 -14.08 0.52
C ARG A 108 16.33 -14.08 0.30
N GLU A 109 15.86 -13.97 -0.94
CA GLU A 109 14.44 -14.11 -1.26
C GLU A 109 14.04 -15.60 -1.15
N TRP A 110 13.07 -15.87 -0.31
CA TRP A 110 12.48 -17.19 -0.12
C TRP A 110 11.15 -17.23 -0.87
N ASP A 111 10.79 -18.38 -1.40
CA ASP A 111 9.48 -18.58 -2.04
C ASP A 111 8.40 -18.80 -0.95
N ASP A 112 8.07 -17.73 -0.24
CA ASP A 112 7.16 -17.72 0.91
C ASP A 112 6.17 -16.53 0.78
N PRO A 113 4.86 -16.73 1.00
CA PRO A 113 3.86 -15.65 0.92
C PRO A 113 4.14 -14.45 1.82
N LEU A 114 4.71 -14.66 3.02
CA LEU A 114 5.06 -13.57 3.92
C LEU A 114 6.26 -12.76 3.39
N GLU A 115 7.23 -13.44 2.77
CA GLU A 115 8.36 -12.78 2.11
C GLU A 115 7.87 -11.84 1.01
N TYR A 116 6.89 -12.28 0.19
CA TYR A 116 6.28 -11.43 -0.84
C TYR A 116 5.57 -10.21 -0.27
N ALA A 117 5.04 -10.29 0.95
CA ALA A 117 4.39 -9.18 1.64
C ALA A 117 5.37 -8.17 2.24
N LEU A 118 6.65 -8.54 2.41
CA LEU A 118 7.68 -7.72 3.04
C LEU A 118 8.75 -7.25 2.05
N SER A 119 9.15 -8.13 1.12
CA SER A 119 10.24 -7.88 0.19
C SER A 119 9.85 -6.93 -0.95
N GLY A 120 10.47 -5.77 -0.96
CA GLY A 120 10.43 -4.83 -2.09
C GLY A 120 11.45 -5.16 -3.20
N GLY A 121 12.08 -6.34 -3.19
CA GLY A 121 13.16 -6.71 -4.09
C GLY A 121 14.49 -6.07 -3.70
N GLU A 122 15.48 -6.15 -4.57
CA GLU A 122 16.87 -5.74 -4.30
C GLU A 122 16.99 -4.30 -3.75
N ASP A 123 16.18 -3.39 -4.27
CA ASP A 123 16.21 -1.95 -3.94
C ASP A 123 14.99 -1.47 -3.14
N GLY A 124 14.10 -2.37 -2.72
CA GLY A 124 12.88 -2.04 -2.00
C GLY A 124 11.77 -1.40 -2.84
N ARG A 125 11.93 -1.32 -4.17
CA ARG A 125 11.03 -0.59 -5.08
C ARG A 125 10.32 -1.45 -6.12
N ARG A 126 10.37 -2.77 -5.98
CA ARG A 126 9.76 -3.71 -6.94
C ARG A 126 8.27 -3.45 -7.17
N VAL A 127 7.53 -3.08 -6.12
CA VAL A 127 6.09 -2.77 -6.19
C VAL A 127 5.85 -1.28 -6.37
N VAL A 128 6.69 -0.43 -5.80
CA VAL A 128 6.57 1.03 -5.90
C VAL A 128 6.61 1.53 -7.35
N ARG A 129 7.53 0.99 -8.18
CA ARG A 129 7.66 1.41 -9.58
C ARG A 129 6.38 1.19 -10.37
N PRO A 130 5.86 -0.05 -10.53
CA PRO A 130 4.65 -0.28 -11.31
C PRO A 130 3.40 0.37 -10.69
N PHE A 131 3.36 0.58 -9.37
CA PHE A 131 2.31 1.37 -8.75
C PHE A 131 2.33 2.82 -9.24
N LEU A 132 3.48 3.50 -9.19
CA LEU A 132 3.62 4.89 -9.65
C LEU A 132 3.36 5.03 -11.15
N ASP A 133 3.76 4.04 -11.96
CA ASP A 133 3.55 4.04 -13.40
C ASP A 133 2.06 4.01 -13.80
N ASP A 134 1.17 3.45 -12.94
CA ASP A 134 -0.25 3.25 -13.29
C ASP A 134 -1.25 3.98 -12.37
N VAL A 135 -0.87 4.42 -11.16
CA VAL A 135 -1.80 5.05 -10.22
C VAL A 135 -2.47 6.29 -10.79
N GLY A 136 -1.75 7.09 -11.56
CA GLY A 136 -2.29 8.29 -12.22
C GLY A 136 -3.47 7.99 -13.16
N ARG A 137 -3.51 6.81 -13.75
CA ARG A 137 -4.62 6.39 -14.62
C ARG A 137 -5.93 6.19 -13.87
N VAL A 138 -5.86 5.62 -12.66
CA VAL A 138 -7.07 5.32 -11.87
C VAL A 138 -7.55 6.51 -11.05
N LEU A 139 -6.69 7.48 -10.79
CA LEU A 139 -7.05 8.72 -10.11
C LEU A 139 -7.99 9.58 -10.98
N ARG A 140 -8.95 10.20 -10.34
CA ARG A 140 -9.72 11.30 -10.92
C ARG A 140 -8.83 12.54 -11.08
N PRO A 141 -9.24 13.54 -11.88
CA PRO A 141 -8.42 14.74 -12.11
C PRO A 141 -7.97 15.44 -10.83
N ASP A 142 -8.83 15.51 -9.81
CA ASP A 142 -8.54 16.11 -8.50
C ASP A 142 -8.21 15.04 -7.43
N GLY A 143 -7.99 13.81 -7.87
CA GLY A 143 -7.69 12.68 -6.99
C GLY A 143 -6.24 12.68 -6.50
N ARG A 144 -6.01 11.94 -5.43
CA ARG A 144 -4.69 11.80 -4.81
C ARG A 144 -4.40 10.38 -4.37
N ALA A 145 -3.13 10.03 -4.24
CA ALA A 145 -2.74 8.77 -3.62
C ALA A 145 -1.88 9.02 -2.39
N TYR A 146 -2.00 8.15 -1.39
CA TYR A 146 -1.13 8.09 -0.23
C TYR A 146 -0.29 6.82 -0.32
N LEU A 147 1.02 7.01 -0.49
CA LEU A 147 2.01 5.94 -0.61
C LEU A 147 2.90 5.94 0.63
N LEU A 148 2.90 4.84 1.38
CA LEU A 148 3.87 4.64 2.44
C LEU A 148 5.24 4.30 1.83
N VAL A 149 6.27 4.94 2.33
CA VAL A 149 7.68 4.73 1.94
C VAL A 149 8.55 4.67 3.19
N SER A 150 9.45 3.70 3.23
CA SER A 150 10.52 3.65 4.24
C SER A 150 11.78 4.35 3.74
N SER A 151 12.54 4.95 4.65
CA SER A 151 13.89 5.47 4.33
C SER A 151 14.83 4.38 3.79
N LEU A 152 14.55 3.11 4.08
CA LEU A 152 15.30 1.96 3.54
C LEU A 152 15.10 1.79 2.03
N THR A 153 13.98 2.26 1.49
CA THR A 153 13.65 2.23 0.06
C THR A 153 14.38 3.33 -0.74
N GLY A 154 14.90 4.36 -0.05
CA GLY A 154 15.51 5.54 -0.65
C GLY A 154 14.46 6.54 -1.13
N LEU A 155 14.05 7.45 -0.25
CA LEU A 155 12.96 8.42 -0.50
C LEU A 155 13.20 9.25 -1.77
N ASP A 156 14.42 9.77 -1.97
CA ASP A 156 14.76 10.58 -3.15
C ASP A 156 14.51 9.81 -4.45
N ALA A 157 14.88 8.51 -4.47
CA ALA A 157 14.66 7.67 -5.65
C ALA A 157 13.17 7.42 -5.91
N VAL A 158 12.32 7.37 -4.87
CA VAL A 158 10.86 7.26 -5.03
C VAL A 158 10.28 8.57 -5.58
N LEU A 159 10.74 9.73 -5.11
CA LEU A 159 10.34 11.04 -5.63
C LEU A 159 10.74 11.24 -7.10
N GLU A 160 11.94 10.75 -7.48
CA GLU A 160 12.38 10.74 -8.88
C GLU A 160 11.47 9.85 -9.75
N LEU A 161 11.08 8.67 -9.26
CA LEU A 161 10.14 7.78 -9.95
C LEU A 161 8.76 8.43 -10.13
N ALA A 162 8.21 9.07 -9.10
CA ALA A 162 6.96 9.80 -9.20
C ALA A 162 7.04 10.91 -10.26
N THR A 163 8.11 11.69 -10.25
CA THR A 163 8.34 12.74 -11.25
C THR A 163 8.45 12.17 -12.67
N ALA A 164 9.16 11.05 -12.85
CA ALA A 164 9.29 10.39 -14.15
C ALA A 164 7.94 9.85 -14.67
N ALA A 165 7.04 9.46 -13.77
CA ALA A 165 5.67 9.04 -14.08
C ALA A 165 4.70 10.23 -14.34
N GLY A 166 5.17 11.48 -14.28
CA GLY A 166 4.35 12.67 -14.47
C GLY A 166 3.46 13.00 -13.24
N LEU A 167 3.93 12.61 -12.06
CA LEU A 167 3.22 12.81 -10.80
C LEU A 167 3.96 13.83 -9.94
N GLY A 168 3.19 14.66 -9.20
CA GLY A 168 3.68 15.43 -8.06
C GLY A 168 3.70 14.55 -6.81
N ALA A 169 4.72 14.69 -5.96
CA ALA A 169 4.78 13.97 -4.70
C ALA A 169 5.38 14.86 -3.60
N HIS A 170 4.78 14.84 -2.41
CA HIS A 170 5.30 15.55 -1.25
C HIS A 170 5.02 14.78 0.05
N GLU A 171 5.84 15.00 1.06
CA GLU A 171 5.68 14.36 2.37
C GLU A 171 4.43 14.91 3.07
N ARG A 172 3.52 14.04 3.48
CA ARG A 172 2.27 14.38 4.17
C ARG A 172 2.35 14.10 5.67
N ALA A 173 2.98 12.98 6.04
CA ALA A 173 3.20 12.57 7.42
C ALA A 173 4.48 11.75 7.53
N GLU A 174 5.08 11.72 8.72
CA GLU A 174 6.25 10.90 9.00
C GLU A 174 6.26 10.37 10.43
N GLU A 175 6.91 9.23 10.63
CA GLU A 175 7.25 8.69 11.94
C GLU A 175 8.70 8.19 11.91
N SER A 176 9.50 8.56 12.92
CA SER A 176 10.93 8.23 12.99
C SER A 176 11.21 7.17 14.03
N PHE A 177 11.97 6.15 13.65
CA PHE A 177 12.47 5.05 14.49
C PHE A 177 14.00 5.09 14.52
N PRO A 178 14.67 4.37 15.43
CA PRO A 178 16.13 4.43 15.59
C PRO A 178 16.93 4.15 14.31
N PHE A 179 16.40 3.34 13.38
CA PHE A 179 17.09 2.92 12.15
C PHE A 179 16.25 3.10 10.89
N GLU A 180 15.06 3.68 11.00
CA GLU A 180 14.10 3.80 9.93
C GLU A 180 13.24 5.05 10.11
N ARG A 181 12.91 5.69 9.00
CA ARG A 181 11.88 6.73 8.92
C ARG A 181 10.79 6.25 7.96
N LEU A 182 9.57 6.17 8.46
CA LEU A 182 8.39 5.92 7.65
C LEU A 182 7.80 7.26 7.21
N VAL A 183 7.45 7.38 5.95
CA VAL A 183 6.90 8.59 5.35
C VAL A 183 5.65 8.22 4.53
N VAL A 184 4.58 8.94 4.71
CA VAL A 184 3.43 8.91 3.80
C VAL A 184 3.61 10.04 2.79
N LEU A 185 3.79 9.67 1.51
CA LEU A 185 3.79 10.61 0.40
C LEU A 185 2.36 10.82 -0.09
N GLU A 186 1.96 12.07 -0.24
CA GLU A 186 0.78 12.44 -1.01
C GLU A 186 1.20 12.65 -2.46
N ILE A 187 0.55 11.94 -3.36
CA ILE A 187 0.84 11.89 -4.79
C ILE A 187 -0.37 12.43 -5.54
N THR A 188 -0.13 13.33 -6.46
CA THR A 188 -1.16 13.98 -7.30
C THR A 188 -0.77 13.94 -8.77
N LEU A 189 -1.74 14.12 -9.65
CA LEU A 189 -1.44 14.37 -11.04
C LEU A 189 -0.71 15.71 -11.17
N SER A 190 0.41 15.77 -11.92
CA SER A 190 1.07 17.05 -12.20
C SER A 190 0.20 17.89 -13.13
N ASP A 191 0.08 19.18 -12.84
CA ASP A 191 -0.53 20.14 -13.74
C ASP A 191 0.25 20.14 -15.08
N SER A 192 -0.45 19.90 -16.18
CA SER A 192 0.12 19.87 -17.54
C SER A 192 0.34 21.27 -18.08
#